data_4438d19bda331bd5ad8d8e2e506e6489
#
_entry.id   4438d19bda331bd5ad8d8e2e506e6489
#
_cell.length_a   1.000
_cell.length_b   1.000
_cell.length_c   1.000
_cell.angle_alpha   90.00
_cell.angle_beta   90.00
_cell.angle_gamma   90.00
#
_symmetry.space_group_name_H-M   'P 1'
#
loop_
_entity.id
_entity.type
_entity.pdbx_description
1 polymer ?
#
loop_
_entity_poly.entity_id
_entity_poly.type
_entity_poly.pdbx_seq_one_letter_code
_entity_poly.pdbx_strand_id
1 'polypeptide(L)'
;FRSAVSSRPVRWQLLYVASGKAHFYFDGKEEIVSAGNMVLYRPKEEQRYYYYGADHPEVYWVHFTGNNVKNILRKYGIADGVHVIYSGVSMEYKHLYMNMIEELQLRKEDYEELLVYYFMQLLILLHRQILVKPHKKNPMIMDDMAQAVDYFRMHYNKQINIEKYAASKNISVSWFIQNFKQYTNTTPAQYIQNLRLSNAKSLLETTNYNVTEISNLVGYENPLYFSRFFRKQFGASPS
;
A
#
# COMPACT_ATOMS: atom_id res chain seq x y z
N PHE A 1 -15.34 9.00 11.71
CA PHE A 1 -16.21 8.82 10.53
C PHE A 1 -16.36 7.32 10.30
N ARG A 2 -17.56 6.82 10.13
CA ARG A 2 -17.85 5.42 9.91
C ARG A 2 -18.37 5.27 8.47
N SER A 3 -17.60 4.64 7.60
CA SER A 3 -18.11 4.23 6.29
C SER A 3 -18.50 2.76 6.37
N ALA A 4 -19.73 2.43 6.02
CA ALA A 4 -20.23 1.07 5.97
C ALA A 4 -20.76 0.79 4.57
N VAL A 5 -20.34 -0.31 3.98
CA VAL A 5 -20.91 -0.82 2.73
C VAL A 5 -21.49 -2.19 3.01
N SER A 6 -22.76 -2.39 2.67
CA SER A 6 -23.39 -3.70 2.67
C SER A 6 -24.09 -3.88 1.32
N SER A 7 -23.59 -4.78 0.50
CA SER A 7 -24.16 -5.09 -0.81
C SER A 7 -23.76 -6.50 -1.24
N ARG A 8 -24.50 -7.09 -2.20
CA ARG A 8 -24.13 -8.38 -2.84
C ARG A 8 -23.93 -8.17 -4.34
N PRO A 9 -22.85 -7.50 -4.75
CA PRO A 9 -22.60 -7.23 -6.16
C PRO A 9 -22.30 -8.50 -6.94
N VAL A 10 -22.52 -8.45 -8.26
CA VAL A 10 -22.16 -9.51 -9.20
C VAL A 10 -20.69 -9.42 -9.67
N ARG A 11 -19.89 -8.59 -9.02
CA ARG A 11 -18.49 -8.30 -9.37
C ARG A 11 -17.56 -8.85 -8.31
N TRP A 12 -16.33 -9.14 -8.72
CA TRP A 12 -15.22 -9.34 -7.82
C TRP A 12 -14.76 -8.00 -7.27
N GLN A 13 -14.25 -7.99 -6.05
CA GLN A 13 -13.60 -6.82 -5.47
C GLN A 13 -12.31 -7.25 -4.79
N LEU A 14 -11.21 -6.59 -5.15
CA LEU A 14 -9.92 -6.75 -4.47
C LEU A 14 -9.59 -5.43 -3.77
N LEU A 15 -9.47 -5.49 -2.44
CA LEU A 15 -9.10 -4.36 -1.60
C LEU A 15 -7.66 -4.54 -1.12
N TYR A 16 -6.93 -3.46 -0.97
CA TYR A 16 -5.58 -3.42 -0.39
C TYR A 16 -5.56 -2.48 0.81
N VAL A 17 -5.26 -3.01 1.99
CA VAL A 17 -5.06 -2.21 3.20
C VAL A 17 -3.62 -1.72 3.19
N ALA A 18 -3.42 -0.46 2.79
CA ALA A 18 -2.09 0.14 2.64
C ALA A 18 -1.54 0.68 3.96
N SER A 19 -2.41 1.10 4.89
CA SER A 19 -2.05 1.47 6.28
C SER A 19 -3.22 1.32 7.22
N GLY A 20 -2.91 1.34 8.52
CA GLY A 20 -3.90 1.21 9.58
C GLY A 20 -4.55 -0.16 9.61
N LYS A 21 -5.83 -0.16 10.00
CA LYS A 21 -6.66 -1.38 10.10
C LYS A 21 -8.02 -1.12 9.46
N ALA A 22 -8.62 -2.17 8.93
CA ALA A 22 -9.98 -2.15 8.41
C ALA A 22 -10.74 -3.38 8.91
N HIS A 23 -12.03 -3.25 9.11
CA HIS A 23 -12.90 -4.26 9.70
C HIS A 23 -13.76 -4.87 8.61
N PHE A 24 -13.55 -6.13 8.32
CA PHE A 24 -14.27 -6.89 7.29
C PHE A 24 -15.15 -7.96 7.92
N TYR A 25 -16.21 -8.34 7.23
CA TYR A 25 -17.12 -9.40 7.69
C TYR A 25 -17.17 -10.49 6.63
N PHE A 26 -16.89 -11.72 7.06
CA PHE A 26 -17.00 -12.93 6.24
C PHE A 26 -17.89 -13.92 7.00
N ASP A 27 -18.93 -14.40 6.33
CA ASP A 27 -19.91 -15.35 6.92
C ASP A 27 -20.45 -14.89 8.29
N GLY A 28 -20.69 -13.58 8.42
CA GLY A 28 -21.21 -12.95 9.63
C GLY A 28 -20.19 -12.74 10.77
N LYS A 29 -18.92 -13.14 10.57
CA LYS A 29 -17.83 -12.93 11.53
C LYS A 29 -16.96 -11.74 11.14
N GLU A 30 -16.63 -10.95 12.15
CA GLU A 30 -15.69 -9.83 11.97
C GLU A 30 -14.25 -10.34 11.95
N GLU A 31 -13.49 -9.81 10.98
CA GLU A 31 -12.05 -9.97 10.88
C GLU A 31 -11.38 -8.60 10.75
N ILE A 32 -10.45 -8.29 11.66
CA ILE A 32 -9.69 -7.05 11.62
C ILE A 32 -8.46 -7.28 10.75
N VAL A 33 -8.38 -6.58 9.63
CA VAL A 33 -7.32 -6.72 8.64
C VAL A 33 -6.38 -5.52 8.72
N SER A 34 -5.15 -5.77 9.09
CA SER A 34 -4.09 -4.75 9.19
C SER A 34 -3.44 -4.46 7.83
N ALA A 35 -2.69 -3.37 7.77
CA ALA A 35 -1.87 -3.01 6.62
C ALA A 35 -1.02 -4.17 6.09
N GLY A 36 -0.79 -4.22 4.77
CA GLY A 36 -0.05 -5.29 4.11
C GLY A 36 -0.87 -6.54 3.82
N ASN A 37 -2.18 -6.41 3.82
CA ASN A 37 -3.09 -7.48 3.40
C ASN A 37 -4.01 -7.00 2.28
N MET A 38 -4.39 -7.94 1.42
CA MET A 38 -5.44 -7.76 0.44
C MET A 38 -6.67 -8.57 0.83
N VAL A 39 -7.84 -8.03 0.56
CA VAL A 39 -9.13 -8.69 0.81
C VAL A 39 -9.83 -8.93 -0.51
N LEU A 40 -10.25 -10.16 -0.75
CA LEU A 40 -10.97 -10.56 -1.97
C LEU A 40 -12.40 -10.95 -1.65
N TYR A 41 -13.35 -10.18 -2.20
CA TYR A 41 -14.76 -10.54 -2.26
C TYR A 41 -15.12 -11.12 -3.64
N ARG A 42 -15.91 -12.16 -3.62
CA ARG A 42 -16.40 -12.85 -4.83
C ARG A 42 -17.76 -12.33 -5.23
N PRO A 43 -18.19 -12.55 -6.49
CA PRO A 43 -19.55 -12.27 -6.91
C PRO A 43 -20.58 -12.93 -5.98
N LYS A 44 -21.60 -12.17 -5.63
CA LYS A 44 -22.74 -12.56 -4.76
C LYS A 44 -22.37 -12.76 -3.27
N GLU A 45 -21.11 -12.63 -2.87
CA GLU A 45 -20.77 -12.55 -1.45
C GLU A 45 -21.25 -11.22 -0.85
N GLU A 46 -21.64 -11.25 0.42
CA GLU A 46 -21.96 -10.03 1.14
C GLU A 46 -20.69 -9.22 1.37
N GLN A 47 -20.62 -8.03 0.79
CA GLN A 47 -19.54 -7.08 1.02
C GLN A 47 -19.92 -6.19 2.19
N ARG A 48 -19.40 -6.51 3.37
CA ARG A 48 -19.63 -5.76 4.59
C ARG A 48 -18.31 -5.43 5.24
N TYR A 49 -18.00 -4.12 5.35
CA TYR A 49 -16.78 -3.64 5.97
C TYR A 49 -16.94 -2.24 6.55
N TYR A 50 -16.09 -1.90 7.51
CA TYR A 50 -16.10 -0.63 8.21
C TYR A 50 -14.68 -0.07 8.34
N TYR A 51 -14.60 1.26 8.30
CA TYR A 51 -13.40 2.04 8.52
C TYR A 51 -13.62 2.98 9.70
N TYR A 52 -12.81 2.86 10.74
CA TYR A 52 -12.84 3.74 11.89
C TYR A 52 -11.69 4.73 11.80
N GLY A 53 -11.93 6.04 12.00
CA GLY A 53 -10.89 7.07 11.92
C GLY A 53 -9.74 6.87 12.90
N ALA A 54 -10.02 6.26 14.07
CA ALA A 54 -9.00 5.94 15.06
C ALA A 54 -7.99 4.88 14.58
N ASP A 55 -8.34 4.06 13.61
CA ASP A 55 -7.47 3.03 13.03
C ASP A 55 -6.61 3.55 11.87
N HIS A 56 -6.77 4.80 11.49
CA HIS A 56 -6.06 5.47 10.38
C HIS A 56 -5.99 4.65 9.09
N PRO A 57 -7.12 4.07 8.61
CA PRO A 57 -7.10 3.19 7.43
C PRO A 57 -6.81 3.97 6.15
N GLU A 58 -5.94 3.42 5.34
CA GLU A 58 -5.82 3.78 3.92
C GLU A 58 -6.07 2.52 3.11
N VAL A 59 -7.18 2.48 2.38
CA VAL A 59 -7.62 1.29 1.66
C VAL A 59 -7.90 1.66 0.21
N TYR A 60 -7.31 0.92 -0.70
CA TYR A 60 -7.55 0.99 -2.14
C TYR A 60 -8.36 -0.22 -2.57
N TRP A 61 -9.19 -0.07 -3.60
CA TRP A 61 -9.96 -1.20 -4.13
C TRP A 61 -10.15 -1.09 -5.64
N VAL A 62 -10.36 -2.24 -6.26
CA VAL A 62 -10.75 -2.37 -7.66
C VAL A 62 -11.89 -3.38 -7.78
N HIS A 63 -12.89 -3.03 -8.57
CA HIS A 63 -13.93 -3.95 -9.01
C HIS A 63 -13.60 -4.48 -10.39
N PHE A 64 -13.77 -5.77 -10.60
CA PHE A 64 -13.49 -6.41 -11.88
C PHE A 64 -14.46 -7.55 -12.14
N THR A 65 -14.59 -7.90 -13.41
CA THR A 65 -15.47 -8.97 -13.89
C THR A 65 -14.80 -9.70 -15.07
N GLY A 66 -15.29 -10.87 -15.39
CA GLY A 66 -14.81 -11.64 -16.53
C GLY A 66 -15.04 -13.14 -16.34
N ASN A 67 -15.22 -13.85 -17.43
CA ASN A 67 -15.52 -15.29 -17.40
C ASN A 67 -14.33 -16.14 -16.93
N ASN A 68 -13.10 -15.63 -17.08
CA ASN A 68 -11.88 -16.37 -16.75
C ASN A 68 -11.22 -15.93 -15.44
N VAL A 69 -11.83 -15.01 -14.67
CA VAL A 69 -11.26 -14.44 -13.43
C VAL A 69 -10.84 -15.53 -12.45
N LYS A 70 -11.68 -16.53 -12.23
CA LYS A 70 -11.39 -17.61 -11.28
C LYS A 70 -10.11 -18.39 -11.63
N ASN A 71 -9.89 -18.68 -12.91
CA ASN A 71 -8.69 -19.38 -13.37
C ASN A 71 -7.45 -18.47 -13.27
N ILE A 72 -7.59 -17.18 -13.57
CA ILE A 72 -6.51 -16.20 -13.42
C ILE A 72 -6.08 -16.11 -11.96
N LEU A 73 -7.01 -15.95 -11.02
CA LEU A 73 -6.72 -15.88 -9.60
C LEU A 73 -6.01 -17.15 -9.11
N ARG A 74 -6.50 -18.34 -9.50
CA ARG A 74 -5.83 -19.62 -9.19
C ARG A 74 -4.42 -19.71 -9.75
N LYS A 75 -4.21 -19.28 -11.00
CA LYS A 75 -2.87 -19.20 -11.63
C LYS A 75 -1.90 -18.39 -10.79
N TYR A 76 -2.37 -17.31 -10.16
CA TYR A 76 -1.56 -16.47 -9.28
C TYR A 76 -1.59 -16.89 -7.81
N GLY A 77 -1.95 -18.13 -7.51
CA GLY A 77 -1.84 -18.71 -6.16
C GLY A 77 -2.94 -18.31 -5.19
N ILE A 78 -4.00 -17.66 -5.66
CA ILE A 78 -5.15 -17.29 -4.84
C ILE A 78 -6.16 -18.44 -4.86
N ALA A 79 -6.19 -19.19 -3.76
CA ALA A 79 -7.05 -20.34 -3.63
C ALA A 79 -8.53 -19.97 -3.46
N ASP A 80 -9.43 -20.90 -3.83
CA ASP A 80 -10.85 -20.74 -3.57
C ASP A 80 -11.12 -20.68 -2.06
N GLY A 81 -12.04 -19.82 -1.63
CA GLY A 81 -12.42 -19.67 -0.23
C GLY A 81 -11.49 -18.74 0.60
N VAL A 82 -10.34 -18.35 0.09
CA VAL A 82 -9.47 -17.39 0.79
C VAL A 82 -10.00 -15.97 0.62
N HIS A 83 -10.27 -15.28 1.72
CA HIS A 83 -10.68 -13.89 1.73
C HIS A 83 -9.50 -12.93 1.98
N VAL A 84 -8.63 -13.25 2.94
CA VAL A 84 -7.52 -12.40 3.33
C VAL A 84 -6.20 -12.99 2.82
N ILE A 85 -5.42 -12.18 2.09
CA ILE A 85 -4.19 -12.58 1.44
C ILE A 85 -3.09 -11.62 1.89
N TYR A 86 -2.04 -12.16 2.50
CA TYR A 86 -0.89 -11.35 2.88
C TYR A 86 -0.12 -10.89 1.62
N SER A 87 -0.04 -9.60 1.43
CA SER A 87 0.64 -8.96 0.29
C SER A 87 1.95 -8.25 0.66
N GLY A 88 2.17 -8.00 1.95
CA GLY A 88 3.18 -7.04 2.40
C GLY A 88 2.74 -5.59 2.15
N VAL A 89 3.40 -4.66 2.85
CA VAL A 89 3.22 -3.23 2.59
C VAL A 89 4.18 -2.82 1.49
N SER A 90 3.65 -2.37 0.34
CA SER A 90 4.46 -1.94 -0.79
C SER A 90 3.89 -0.68 -1.44
N MET A 91 4.78 0.29 -1.69
CA MET A 91 4.44 1.48 -2.49
C MET A 91 4.08 1.13 -3.93
N GLU A 92 4.59 0.00 -4.47
CA GLU A 92 4.23 -0.47 -5.82
C GLU A 92 2.74 -0.76 -5.94
N TYR A 93 2.13 -1.42 -4.95
CA TYR A 93 0.67 -1.64 -4.95
C TYR A 93 -0.08 -0.31 -4.96
N LYS A 94 0.33 0.63 -4.11
CA LYS A 94 -0.29 1.96 -4.07
C LYS A 94 -0.20 2.65 -5.44
N HIS A 95 0.96 2.66 -6.07
CA HIS A 95 1.16 3.25 -7.39
C HIS A 95 0.26 2.59 -8.44
N LEU A 96 0.14 1.26 -8.44
CA LEU A 96 -0.73 0.57 -9.39
C LEU A 96 -2.21 0.95 -9.22
N TYR A 97 -2.70 1.06 -7.97
CA TYR A 97 -4.05 1.53 -7.72
C TYR A 97 -4.23 2.99 -8.15
N MET A 98 -3.27 3.86 -7.87
CA MET A 98 -3.31 5.27 -8.30
C MET A 98 -3.31 5.41 -9.83
N ASN A 99 -2.48 4.63 -10.54
CA ASN A 99 -2.47 4.60 -11.99
C ASN A 99 -3.82 4.15 -12.56
N MET A 100 -4.43 3.09 -11.98
CA MET A 100 -5.77 2.66 -12.40
C MET A 100 -6.83 3.75 -12.15
N ILE A 101 -6.73 4.49 -11.05
CA ILE A 101 -7.64 5.61 -10.75
C ILE A 101 -7.45 6.74 -11.79
N GLU A 102 -6.21 7.10 -12.10
CA GLU A 102 -5.90 8.14 -13.08
C GLU A 102 -6.43 7.78 -14.47
N GLU A 103 -6.21 6.55 -14.95
CA GLU A 103 -6.75 6.09 -16.23
C GLU A 103 -8.29 6.12 -16.28
N LEU A 104 -8.96 5.73 -15.20
CA LEU A 104 -10.42 5.80 -15.09
C LEU A 104 -10.94 7.25 -15.12
N GLN A 105 -10.19 8.19 -14.57
CA GLN A 105 -10.55 9.61 -14.56
C GLN A 105 -10.33 10.27 -15.91
N LEU A 106 -9.18 10.00 -16.54
CA LEU A 106 -8.77 10.67 -17.79
C LEU A 106 -9.38 10.01 -19.04
N ARG A 107 -9.62 8.70 -19.01
CA ARG A 107 -10.21 7.90 -20.11
C ARG A 107 -9.57 8.18 -21.47
N LYS A 108 -8.23 8.22 -21.49
CA LYS A 108 -7.46 8.36 -22.74
C LYS A 108 -7.70 7.14 -23.64
N GLU A 109 -7.26 7.23 -24.89
CA GLU A 109 -7.28 6.09 -25.82
C GLU A 109 -6.62 4.87 -25.16
N ASP A 110 -7.19 3.67 -25.34
CA ASP A 110 -6.73 2.39 -24.78
C ASP A 110 -6.68 2.29 -23.22
N TYR A 111 -7.36 3.19 -22.50
CA TYR A 111 -7.35 3.18 -21.02
C TYR A 111 -7.86 1.84 -20.43
N GLU A 112 -8.83 1.19 -21.06
CA GLU A 112 -9.36 -0.10 -20.59
C GLU A 112 -8.30 -1.20 -20.66
N GLU A 113 -7.48 -1.19 -21.70
CA GLU A 113 -6.37 -2.14 -21.86
C GLU A 113 -5.28 -1.89 -20.81
N LEU A 114 -4.92 -0.62 -20.57
CA LEU A 114 -3.98 -0.23 -19.51
C LEU A 114 -4.47 -0.64 -18.13
N LEU A 115 -5.76 -0.49 -17.83
CA LEU A 115 -6.35 -0.97 -16.57
C LEU A 115 -6.13 -2.48 -16.37
N VAL A 116 -6.32 -3.26 -17.43
CA VAL A 116 -6.06 -4.72 -17.38
C VAL A 116 -4.59 -4.99 -17.12
N TYR A 117 -3.67 -4.29 -17.78
CA TYR A 117 -2.22 -4.47 -17.56
C TYR A 117 -1.80 -4.11 -16.14
N TYR A 118 -2.26 -2.99 -15.59
CA TYR A 118 -1.98 -2.62 -14.20
C TYR A 118 -2.52 -3.65 -13.21
N PHE A 119 -3.74 -4.14 -13.45
CA PHE A 119 -4.33 -5.17 -12.60
C PHE A 119 -3.57 -6.50 -12.71
N MET A 120 -3.16 -6.91 -13.90
CA MET A 120 -2.33 -8.11 -14.09
C MET A 120 -0.96 -7.99 -13.42
N GLN A 121 -0.33 -6.80 -13.50
CA GLN A 121 0.92 -6.52 -12.78
C GLN A 121 0.73 -6.64 -11.27
N LEU A 122 -0.36 -6.12 -10.72
CA LEU A 122 -0.70 -6.26 -9.30
C LEU A 122 -0.80 -7.73 -8.90
N LEU A 123 -1.49 -8.56 -9.69
CA LEU A 123 -1.61 -10.00 -9.42
C LEU A 123 -0.26 -10.74 -9.50
N ILE A 124 0.63 -10.35 -10.43
CA ILE A 124 1.98 -10.91 -10.54
C ILE A 124 2.81 -10.58 -9.30
N LEU A 125 2.76 -9.34 -8.82
CA LEU A 125 3.47 -8.93 -7.61
C LEU A 125 2.94 -9.66 -6.38
N LEU A 126 1.62 -9.79 -6.27
CA LEU A 126 0.97 -10.54 -5.20
C LEU A 126 1.39 -12.02 -5.23
N HIS A 127 1.41 -12.63 -6.41
CA HIS A 127 1.87 -14.03 -6.58
C HIS A 127 3.33 -14.21 -6.11
N ARG A 128 4.22 -13.30 -6.50
CA ARG A 128 5.61 -13.33 -6.01
C ARG A 128 5.68 -13.29 -4.49
N GLN A 129 4.84 -12.48 -3.85
CA GLN A 129 4.76 -12.40 -2.40
C GLN A 129 4.20 -13.68 -1.76
N ILE A 130 3.20 -14.31 -2.38
CA ILE A 130 2.64 -15.60 -1.93
C ILE A 130 3.69 -16.71 -2.01
N LEU A 131 4.53 -16.72 -3.07
CA LEU A 131 5.60 -17.72 -3.25
C LEU A 131 6.76 -17.56 -2.25
N VAL A 132 7.01 -16.35 -1.76
CA VAL A 132 7.91 -16.15 -0.65
C VAL A 132 7.24 -16.79 0.58
N LYS A 133 7.58 -18.06 0.86
CA LYS A 133 7.05 -18.78 2.03
C LYS A 133 7.10 -17.85 3.24
N PRO A 134 5.98 -17.51 3.87
CA PRO A 134 6.04 -16.79 5.12
C PRO A 134 6.80 -17.72 6.07
N HIS A 135 8.03 -17.37 6.46
CA HIS A 135 8.52 -17.84 7.75
C HIS A 135 7.37 -17.56 8.71
N LYS A 136 7.01 -18.53 9.58
CA LYS A 136 5.93 -18.37 10.57
C LYS A 136 6.08 -16.98 11.20
N LYS A 137 5.43 -15.97 10.61
CA LYS A 137 5.57 -14.59 11.06
C LYS A 137 4.81 -14.55 12.38
N ASN A 138 5.56 -14.37 13.46
CA ASN A 138 4.98 -14.12 14.76
C ASN A 138 4.04 -12.91 14.61
N PRO A 139 2.73 -13.01 14.93
CA PRO A 139 1.79 -11.90 14.82
C PRO A 139 2.29 -10.62 15.52
N MET A 140 3.05 -10.78 16.60
CA MET A 140 3.68 -9.66 17.32
C MET A 140 4.70 -8.91 16.45
N ILE A 141 5.51 -9.62 15.65
CA ILE A 141 6.48 -8.98 14.73
C ILE A 141 5.74 -8.21 13.64
N MET A 142 4.64 -8.74 13.14
CA MET A 142 3.84 -8.05 12.12
C MET A 142 3.21 -6.77 12.66
N ASP A 143 2.72 -6.79 13.90
CA ASP A 143 2.18 -5.60 14.56
C ASP A 143 3.26 -4.55 14.81
N ASP A 144 4.45 -4.94 15.26
CA ASP A 144 5.61 -4.04 15.43
C ASP A 144 6.01 -3.37 14.10
N MET A 145 6.00 -4.12 12.99
CA MET A 145 6.34 -3.57 11.67
C MET A 145 5.24 -2.67 11.14
N ALA A 146 3.97 -2.99 11.39
CA ALA A 146 2.85 -2.12 11.05
C ALA A 146 2.93 -0.79 11.82
N GLN A 147 3.22 -0.84 13.14
CA GLN A 147 3.44 0.36 13.95
C GLN A 147 4.63 1.21 13.43
N ALA A 148 5.70 0.56 12.96
CA ALA A 148 6.83 1.27 12.36
C ALA A 148 6.43 1.99 11.06
N VAL A 149 5.64 1.34 10.22
CA VAL A 149 5.09 1.94 9.00
C VAL A 149 4.24 3.18 9.33
N ASP A 150 3.32 3.06 10.28
CA ASP A 150 2.46 4.18 10.70
C ASP A 150 3.28 5.32 11.30
N TYR A 151 4.27 5.02 12.13
CA TYR A 151 5.19 6.02 12.68
C TYR A 151 5.94 6.77 11.58
N PHE A 152 6.49 6.07 10.59
CA PHE A 152 7.22 6.70 9.48
C PHE A 152 6.29 7.54 8.60
N ARG A 153 5.05 7.13 8.40
CA ARG A 153 4.04 7.90 7.65
C ARG A 153 3.66 9.20 8.35
N MET A 154 3.53 9.18 9.67
CA MET A 154 3.21 10.39 10.46
C MET A 154 4.40 11.35 10.60
N HIS A 155 5.63 10.86 10.46
CA HIS A 155 6.83 11.63 10.78
C HIS A 155 7.83 11.75 9.63
N TYR A 156 7.48 11.34 8.40
CA TYR A 156 8.41 11.29 7.25
C TYR A 156 9.11 12.63 6.98
N ASN A 157 8.44 13.73 7.27
CA ASN A 157 8.95 15.09 7.08
C ASN A 157 9.92 15.57 8.19
N LYS A 158 10.13 14.76 9.22
CA LYS A 158 11.07 15.01 10.30
C LYS A 158 12.34 14.18 10.14
N GLN A 159 13.40 14.55 10.91
CA GLN A 159 14.59 13.71 11.02
C GLN A 159 14.27 12.44 11.80
N ILE A 160 14.17 11.32 11.10
CA ILE A 160 13.93 10.00 11.71
C ILE A 160 15.26 9.28 11.87
N ASN A 161 15.62 8.99 13.12
CA ASN A 161 16.76 8.14 13.45
C ASN A 161 16.28 6.71 13.68
N ILE A 162 16.67 5.81 12.75
CA ILE A 162 16.26 4.40 12.75
C ILE A 162 16.83 3.67 13.96
N GLU A 163 18.04 4.02 14.41
CA GLU A 163 18.67 3.41 15.57
C GLU A 163 17.92 3.75 16.86
N LYS A 164 17.54 5.03 17.03
CA LYS A 164 16.71 5.47 18.17
C LYS A 164 15.34 4.81 18.15
N TYR A 165 14.73 4.66 16.95
CA TYR A 165 13.46 3.97 16.81
C TYR A 165 13.57 2.50 17.25
N ALA A 166 14.56 1.75 16.75
CA ALA A 166 14.78 0.37 17.15
C ALA A 166 15.05 0.23 18.65
N ALA A 167 15.88 1.11 19.21
CA ALA A 167 16.15 1.15 20.65
C ALA A 167 14.88 1.40 21.49
N SER A 168 13.99 2.29 21.05
CA SER A 168 12.72 2.56 21.75
C SER A 168 11.76 1.36 21.78
N LYS A 169 11.96 0.39 20.88
CA LYS A 169 11.22 -0.87 20.82
C LYS A 169 11.98 -2.04 21.44
N ASN A 170 13.14 -1.79 22.08
CA ASN A 170 14.02 -2.82 22.65
C ASN A 170 14.45 -3.90 21.66
N ILE A 171 14.71 -3.53 20.40
CA ILE A 171 15.15 -4.43 19.34
C ILE A 171 16.45 -3.94 18.71
N SER A 172 17.26 -4.87 18.19
CA SER A 172 18.48 -4.49 17.48
C SER A 172 18.16 -3.84 16.13
N VAL A 173 18.99 -2.90 15.70
CA VAL A 173 18.85 -2.20 14.41
C VAL A 173 18.86 -3.19 13.23
N SER A 174 19.77 -4.17 13.25
CA SER A 174 19.87 -5.18 12.20
C SER A 174 18.60 -6.04 12.11
N TRP A 175 18.09 -6.49 13.26
CA TRP A 175 16.85 -7.24 13.33
C TRP A 175 15.67 -6.42 12.79
N PHE A 176 15.57 -5.15 13.19
CA PHE A 176 14.53 -4.23 12.71
C PHE A 176 14.58 -4.05 11.20
N ILE A 177 15.75 -3.69 10.63
CA ILE A 177 15.94 -3.49 9.19
C ILE A 177 15.54 -4.75 8.41
N GLN A 178 15.96 -5.93 8.86
CA GLN A 178 15.64 -7.19 8.21
C GLN A 178 14.15 -7.49 8.20
N ASN A 179 13.46 -7.38 9.35
CA ASN A 179 12.03 -7.65 9.46
C ASN A 179 11.20 -6.58 8.75
N PHE A 180 11.60 -5.31 8.85
CA PHE A 180 10.95 -4.22 8.12
C PHE A 180 11.06 -4.42 6.61
N LYS A 181 12.26 -4.77 6.09
CA LYS A 181 12.45 -5.09 4.68
C LYS A 181 11.61 -6.29 4.25
N GLN A 182 11.49 -7.30 5.09
CA GLN A 182 10.66 -8.47 4.82
C GLN A 182 9.16 -8.11 4.83
N TYR A 183 8.75 -7.14 5.66
CA TYR A 183 7.37 -6.69 5.77
C TYR A 183 6.96 -5.73 4.64
N THR A 184 7.85 -4.78 4.26
CA THR A 184 7.56 -3.70 3.30
C THR A 184 8.22 -3.87 1.93
N ASN A 185 9.04 -4.91 1.73
CA ASN A 185 9.93 -5.13 0.57
C ASN A 185 10.99 -4.03 0.35
N THR A 186 11.11 -3.07 1.28
CA THR A 186 12.10 -1.97 1.22
C THR A 186 12.77 -1.77 2.58
N THR A 187 13.97 -1.20 2.61
CA THR A 187 14.57 -0.82 3.89
C THR A 187 13.84 0.35 4.52
N PRO A 188 13.90 0.55 5.86
CA PRO A 188 13.30 1.70 6.52
C PRO A 188 13.70 3.04 5.90
N ALA A 189 14.99 3.22 5.57
CA ALA A 189 15.50 4.44 4.95
C ALA A 189 14.91 4.68 3.55
N GLN A 190 14.86 3.64 2.71
CA GLN A 190 14.22 3.70 1.40
C GLN A 190 12.72 3.97 1.51
N TYR A 191 12.04 3.37 2.49
CA TYR A 191 10.63 3.58 2.72
C TYR A 191 10.32 5.05 3.05
N ILE A 192 11.07 5.65 4.00
CA ILE A 192 10.94 7.05 4.36
C ILE A 192 11.24 7.97 3.15
N GLN A 193 12.27 7.64 2.38
CA GLN A 193 12.62 8.39 1.17
C GLN A 193 11.49 8.36 0.13
N ASN A 194 10.90 7.19 -0.11
CA ASN A 194 9.78 7.04 -1.02
C ASN A 194 8.55 7.85 -0.56
N LEU A 195 8.25 7.84 0.75
CA LEU A 195 7.20 8.68 1.32
C LEU A 195 7.43 10.17 1.03
N ARG A 196 8.65 10.66 1.27
CA ARG A 196 9.02 12.06 1.01
C ARG A 196 8.84 12.42 -0.46
N LEU A 197 9.32 11.59 -1.37
CA LEU A 197 9.23 11.84 -2.81
C LEU A 197 7.79 11.76 -3.34
N SER A 198 6.99 10.79 -2.87
CA SER A 198 5.56 10.70 -3.23
C SER A 198 4.77 11.93 -2.76
N ASN A 199 5.01 12.39 -1.53
CA ASN A 199 4.34 13.59 -1.02
C ASN A 199 4.82 14.85 -1.74
N ALA A 200 6.13 14.92 -2.08
CA ALA A 200 6.66 16.03 -2.87
C ALA A 200 6.00 16.11 -4.26
N LYS A 201 5.82 14.97 -4.95
CA LYS A 201 5.11 14.92 -6.23
C LYS A 201 3.69 15.46 -6.09
N SER A 202 2.95 15.02 -5.09
CA SER A 202 1.60 15.54 -4.83
C SER A 202 1.58 17.04 -4.58
N LEU A 203 2.53 17.58 -3.79
CA LEU A 203 2.62 19.02 -3.54
C LEU A 203 2.95 19.83 -4.80
N LEU A 204 3.83 19.32 -5.67
CA LEU A 204 4.13 19.94 -6.97
C LEU A 204 2.91 20.01 -7.89
N GLU A 205 2.03 19.00 -7.84
CA GLU A 205 0.84 18.91 -8.68
C GLU A 205 -0.35 19.74 -8.13
N THR A 206 -0.40 19.96 -6.82
CA THR A 206 -1.59 20.53 -6.15
C THR A 206 -1.38 21.89 -5.51
N THR A 207 -0.15 22.42 -5.50
CA THR A 207 0.16 23.70 -4.83
C THR A 207 1.06 24.57 -5.69
N ASN A 208 1.16 25.85 -5.32
CA ASN A 208 2.06 26.83 -5.95
C ASN A 208 3.40 27.00 -5.21
N TYR A 209 3.75 26.07 -4.32
CA TYR A 209 5.03 26.12 -3.62
C TYR A 209 6.21 25.93 -4.57
N ASN A 210 7.29 26.66 -4.33
CA ASN A 210 8.53 26.45 -5.07
C ASN A 210 9.27 25.17 -4.61
N VAL A 211 10.24 24.72 -5.42
CA VAL A 211 11.00 23.49 -5.15
C VAL A 211 11.69 23.49 -3.80
N THR A 212 12.20 24.65 -3.36
CA THR A 212 12.87 24.79 -2.06
C THR A 212 11.88 24.63 -0.90
N GLU A 213 10.72 25.26 -1.01
CA GLU A 213 9.64 25.12 -0.01
C GLU A 213 9.17 23.67 0.09
N ILE A 214 8.92 23.03 -1.06
CA ILE A 214 8.50 21.63 -1.09
C ILE A 214 9.56 20.72 -0.49
N SER A 215 10.84 20.91 -0.84
CA SER A 215 11.91 20.11 -0.26
C SER A 215 11.94 20.17 1.26
N ASN A 216 11.77 21.36 1.82
CA ASN A 216 11.72 21.57 3.27
C ASN A 216 10.47 20.93 3.89
N LEU A 217 9.30 21.10 3.28
CA LEU A 217 8.03 20.54 3.76
C LEU A 217 8.06 19.01 3.84
N VAL A 218 8.77 18.36 2.92
CA VAL A 218 8.88 16.90 2.90
C VAL A 218 10.10 16.36 3.66
N GLY A 219 10.88 17.25 4.31
CA GLY A 219 11.96 16.89 5.25
C GLY A 219 13.35 16.75 4.62
N TYR A 220 13.62 17.40 3.49
CA TYR A 220 14.97 17.54 2.96
C TYR A 220 15.55 18.91 3.32
N GLU A 221 16.71 18.93 3.96
CA GLU A 221 17.44 20.17 4.30
C GLU A 221 18.15 20.78 3.09
N ASN A 222 18.47 19.96 2.08
CA ASN A 222 19.20 20.40 0.90
C ASN A 222 18.33 20.21 -0.37
N PRO A 223 17.84 21.30 -0.99
CA PRO A 223 17.01 21.25 -2.18
C PRO A 223 17.71 20.66 -3.42
N LEU A 224 19.04 20.80 -3.54
CA LEU A 224 19.79 20.21 -4.64
C LEU A 224 19.86 18.70 -4.53
N TYR A 225 20.03 18.20 -3.30
CA TYR A 225 19.99 16.76 -3.01
C TYR A 225 18.59 16.21 -3.29
N PHE A 226 17.53 16.89 -2.84
CA PHE A 226 16.15 16.55 -3.15
C PHE A 226 15.91 16.47 -4.65
N SER A 227 16.29 17.50 -5.43
CA SER A 227 16.08 17.55 -6.88
C SER A 227 16.77 16.40 -7.63
N ARG A 228 17.98 16.01 -7.21
CA ARG A 228 18.68 14.83 -7.77
C ARG A 228 17.93 13.53 -7.51
N PHE A 229 17.44 13.33 -6.27
CA PHE A 229 16.69 12.14 -5.90
C PHE A 229 15.32 12.09 -6.60
N PHE A 230 14.62 13.21 -6.66
CA PHE A 230 13.36 13.34 -7.37
C PHE A 230 13.51 12.96 -8.85
N ARG A 231 14.50 13.55 -9.53
CA ARG A 231 14.78 13.21 -10.94
C ARG A 231 15.14 11.73 -11.12
N LYS A 232 15.92 11.15 -10.20
CA LYS A 232 16.26 9.73 -10.27
C LYS A 232 15.02 8.84 -10.15
N GLN A 233 14.04 9.22 -9.33
CA GLN A 233 12.85 8.44 -9.06
C GLN A 233 11.78 8.59 -10.16
N PHE A 234 11.58 9.81 -10.66
CA PHE A 234 10.48 10.12 -11.59
C PHE A 234 10.94 10.43 -13.03
N GLY A 235 12.24 10.45 -13.29
CA GLY A 235 12.79 10.74 -14.62
C GLY A 235 12.79 12.22 -15.02
N ALA A 236 12.08 13.08 -14.27
CA ALA A 236 11.95 14.51 -14.54
C ALA A 236 12.38 15.35 -13.32
N SER A 237 12.80 16.60 -13.58
CA SER A 237 13.10 17.57 -12.52
C SER A 237 11.81 17.99 -11.79
N PRO A 238 11.88 18.34 -10.48
CA PRO A 238 10.74 18.90 -9.75
C PRO A 238 10.39 20.35 -10.14
N SER A 239 11.11 20.91 -11.11
CA SER A 239 10.90 22.27 -11.64
C SER A 239 10.30 22.22 -13.03
#